data_3314f82141b1af31b130f7ffbe65f49f
#
_entry.id   3314f82141b1af31b130f7ffbe65f49f
#
_cell.length_a   1.000
_cell.length_b   1.000
_cell.length_c   1.000
_cell.angle_alpha   90.00
_cell.angle_beta   90.00
_cell.angle_gamma   90.00
#
_symmetry.space_group_name_H-M   'P 1'
#
loop_
_entity.id
_entity.type
_entity.pdbx_description
1 polymer ?
#
loop_
_entity_poly.entity_id
_entity_poly.type
_entity_poly.pdbx_seq_one_letter_code
_entity_poly.pdbx_strand_id
1 'polypeptide(L)'
;MLKNALRDAARVYRTHWREGALAVLLQLLLRLMALAPLLFLCARETRFLALACLPLYVLLVLPVRLLTAQCMQSALSGGPLLQLPTMQAYGRALVQGLKRTGLMLLWAAPWLCATGFAVRVYSGNVDVFTLLRTLMSLGGGSSIQGVKIVLLIYAATLVPVLVGCAYHSGTRHAEALGDRRLLKGHRLGVMGCWLAGLIALLPFLLVAGWASLDYVSALVGAIPSIGTGTVSLPPLDQKVFVIAAAFVVLLLPLLPLKQLLSAAYVRQLKEKQA
;
A
#
# COMPACT_ATOMS: atom_id res chain seq x y z
N MET A 1 -17.03 -2.07 -19.97
CA MET A 1 -16.22 -2.92 -19.10
C MET A 1 -16.28 -2.48 -17.64
N LEU A 2 -15.85 -1.29 -17.25
CA LEU A 2 -15.84 -0.87 -15.83
C LEU A 2 -17.21 -0.99 -15.14
N LYS A 3 -18.31 -0.55 -15.80
CA LYS A 3 -19.67 -0.67 -15.27
C LYS A 3 -20.09 -2.12 -15.02
N ASN A 4 -19.75 -3.04 -15.92
CA ASN A 4 -20.06 -4.46 -15.76
C ASN A 4 -19.21 -5.09 -14.67
N ALA A 5 -17.89 -4.76 -14.62
CA ALA A 5 -17.01 -5.21 -13.55
C ALA A 5 -17.49 -4.75 -12.16
N LEU A 6 -18.00 -3.51 -12.06
CA LEU A 6 -18.59 -3.01 -10.80
C LEU A 6 -19.84 -3.79 -10.42
N ARG A 7 -20.72 -4.11 -11.39
CA ARG A 7 -21.92 -4.90 -11.13
C ARG A 7 -21.58 -6.31 -10.64
N ASP A 8 -20.62 -6.97 -11.30
CA ASP A 8 -20.18 -8.32 -10.93
C ASP A 8 -19.52 -8.33 -9.55
N ALA A 9 -18.62 -7.38 -9.28
CA ALA A 9 -18.01 -7.21 -7.98
C ALA A 9 -19.03 -6.95 -6.88
N ALA A 10 -20.02 -6.08 -7.12
CA ALA A 10 -21.08 -5.80 -6.15
C ALA A 10 -21.97 -7.01 -5.87
N ARG A 11 -22.26 -7.82 -6.91
CA ARG A 11 -23.04 -9.06 -6.76
C ARG A 11 -22.31 -10.05 -5.85
N VAL A 12 -21.05 -10.35 -6.16
CA VAL A 12 -20.23 -11.28 -5.37
C VAL A 12 -20.02 -10.76 -3.95
N TYR A 13 -19.80 -9.44 -3.82
CA TYR A 13 -19.65 -8.82 -2.50
C TYR A 13 -20.90 -9.00 -1.63
N ARG A 14 -22.09 -8.78 -2.17
CA ARG A 14 -23.35 -8.99 -1.41
C ARG A 14 -23.52 -10.42 -0.92
N THR A 15 -23.10 -11.39 -1.72
CA THR A 15 -23.19 -12.82 -1.37
C THR A 15 -22.14 -13.22 -0.33
N HIS A 16 -20.92 -12.71 -0.44
CA HIS A 16 -19.74 -13.14 0.35
C HIS A 16 -19.17 -12.05 1.27
N TRP A 17 -19.97 -11.07 1.71
CA TRP A 17 -19.47 -9.91 2.47
C TRP A 17 -18.76 -10.29 3.77
N ARG A 18 -19.27 -11.32 4.49
CA ARG A 18 -18.67 -11.81 5.74
C ARG A 18 -17.30 -12.43 5.49
N GLU A 19 -17.19 -13.27 4.48
CA GLU A 19 -15.91 -13.87 4.08
C GLU A 19 -14.93 -12.80 3.61
N GLY A 20 -15.40 -11.80 2.87
CA GLY A 20 -14.60 -10.64 2.45
C GLY A 20 -14.07 -9.84 3.63
N ALA A 21 -14.90 -9.55 4.62
CA ALA A 21 -14.51 -8.87 5.85
C ALA A 21 -13.48 -9.68 6.64
N LEU A 22 -13.69 -10.98 6.81
CA LEU A 22 -12.73 -11.90 7.45
C LEU A 22 -11.40 -11.94 6.72
N ALA A 23 -11.40 -12.00 5.39
CA ALA A 23 -10.18 -11.98 4.58
C ALA A 23 -9.38 -10.69 4.78
N VAL A 24 -10.05 -9.54 4.90
CA VAL A 24 -9.40 -8.25 5.20
C VAL A 24 -8.86 -8.22 6.61
N LEU A 25 -9.62 -8.66 7.61
CA LEU A 25 -9.15 -8.74 8.99
C LEU A 25 -7.92 -9.64 9.11
N LEU A 26 -7.93 -10.81 8.48
CA LEU A 26 -6.79 -11.72 8.45
C LEU A 26 -5.57 -11.07 7.80
N GLN A 27 -5.75 -10.40 6.67
CA GLN A 27 -4.66 -9.67 6.01
C GLN A 27 -4.08 -8.57 6.90
N LEU A 28 -4.94 -7.85 7.63
CA LEU A 28 -4.51 -6.82 8.56
C LEU A 28 -3.74 -7.43 9.72
N LEU A 29 -4.27 -8.49 10.33
CA LEU A 29 -3.62 -9.19 11.44
C LEU A 29 -2.22 -9.67 11.04
N LEU A 30 -2.09 -10.32 9.88
CA LEU A 30 -0.79 -10.78 9.38
C LEU A 30 0.19 -9.62 9.13
N ARG A 31 -0.29 -8.46 8.69
CA ARG A 31 0.54 -7.26 8.55
C ARG A 31 0.98 -6.71 9.90
N LEU A 32 0.06 -6.65 10.86
CA LEU A 32 0.38 -6.20 12.22
C LEU A 32 1.40 -7.13 12.88
N MET A 33 1.22 -8.44 12.75
CA MET A 33 2.19 -9.41 13.25
C MET A 33 3.58 -9.25 12.57
N ALA A 34 3.60 -9.01 11.26
CA ALA A 34 4.85 -8.81 10.54
C ALA A 34 5.56 -7.50 10.91
N LEU A 35 4.80 -6.47 11.30
CA LEU A 35 5.34 -5.15 11.69
C LEU A 35 5.57 -5.02 13.19
N ALA A 36 5.01 -5.92 14.01
CA ALA A 36 5.16 -5.87 15.47
C ALA A 36 6.63 -5.75 15.94
N PRO A 37 7.62 -6.40 15.31
CA PRO A 37 9.03 -6.25 15.71
C PRO A 37 9.55 -4.82 15.59
N LEU A 38 8.91 -3.94 14.82
CA LEU A 38 9.31 -2.52 14.77
C LEU A 38 9.16 -1.82 16.12
N LEU A 39 8.32 -2.34 17.02
CA LEU A 39 8.19 -1.81 18.39
C LEU A 39 9.51 -1.90 19.17
N PHE A 40 10.37 -2.84 18.83
CA PHE A 40 11.71 -2.95 19.43
C PHE A 40 12.65 -1.79 19.08
N LEU A 41 12.32 -0.95 18.08
CA LEU A 41 13.04 0.29 17.81
C LEU A 41 12.96 1.29 18.97
N CYS A 42 11.91 1.20 19.80
CA CYS A 42 11.71 2.08 20.95
C CYS A 42 12.66 1.75 22.12
N ALA A 43 13.29 0.57 22.14
CA ALA A 43 14.19 0.13 23.20
C ALA A 43 15.62 -0.03 22.65
N ARG A 44 16.58 0.66 23.27
CA ARG A 44 17.97 0.72 22.79
C ARG A 44 18.62 -0.68 22.71
N GLU A 45 18.37 -1.53 23.71
CA GLU A 45 19.04 -2.84 23.83
C GLU A 45 18.51 -3.87 22.83
N THR A 46 17.22 -3.76 22.45
CA THR A 46 16.53 -4.76 21.61
C THR A 46 16.24 -4.30 20.19
N ARG A 47 16.69 -3.10 19.81
CA ARG A 47 16.39 -2.51 18.51
C ARG A 47 16.78 -3.37 17.29
N PHE A 48 17.80 -4.23 17.43
CA PHE A 48 18.20 -5.16 16.36
C PHE A 48 17.10 -6.19 16.06
N LEU A 49 16.22 -6.52 17.03
CA LEU A 49 15.09 -7.41 16.82
C LEU A 49 14.06 -6.84 15.84
N ALA A 50 14.05 -5.51 15.63
CA ALA A 50 13.22 -4.90 14.61
C ALA A 50 13.53 -5.41 13.20
N LEU A 51 14.73 -5.90 12.94
CA LEU A 51 15.10 -6.52 11.65
C LEU A 51 14.27 -7.79 11.36
N ALA A 52 13.70 -8.43 12.39
CA ALA A 52 12.82 -9.58 12.21
C ALA A 52 11.52 -9.23 11.45
N CYS A 53 11.16 -7.93 11.34
CA CYS A 53 10.03 -7.52 10.52
C CYS A 53 10.21 -7.90 9.03
N LEU A 54 11.44 -7.92 8.51
CA LEU A 54 11.72 -8.26 7.11
C LEU A 54 11.35 -9.71 6.76
N PRO A 55 11.90 -10.74 7.42
CA PRO A 55 11.53 -12.12 7.15
C PRO A 55 10.05 -12.39 7.47
N LEU A 56 9.49 -11.81 8.54
CA LEU A 56 8.07 -11.96 8.84
C LEU A 56 7.18 -11.34 7.75
N TYR A 57 7.53 -10.16 7.25
CA TYR A 57 6.79 -9.55 6.15
C TYR A 57 6.85 -10.41 4.88
N VAL A 58 8.02 -10.93 4.54
CA VAL A 58 8.21 -11.82 3.39
C VAL A 58 7.35 -13.08 3.53
N LEU A 59 7.39 -13.73 4.68
CA LEU A 59 6.66 -14.97 4.91
C LEU A 59 5.15 -14.77 5.05
N LEU A 60 4.71 -13.79 5.83
CA LEU A 60 3.29 -13.64 6.17
C LEU A 60 2.51 -12.79 5.16
N VAL A 61 3.09 -11.71 4.63
CA VAL A 61 2.34 -10.71 3.85
C VAL A 61 2.43 -10.95 2.35
N LEU A 62 3.60 -11.31 1.82
CA LEU A 62 3.76 -11.43 0.37
C LEU A 62 2.92 -12.54 -0.26
N PRO A 63 2.88 -13.79 0.27
CA PRO A 63 2.07 -14.84 -0.34
C PRO A 63 0.58 -14.55 -0.23
N VAL A 64 0.13 -13.97 0.89
CA VAL A 64 -1.29 -13.67 1.12
C VAL A 64 -1.88 -12.75 0.06
N ARG A 65 -1.11 -11.81 -0.47
CA ARG A 65 -1.56 -10.92 -1.54
C ARG A 65 -1.96 -11.64 -2.83
N LEU A 66 -1.24 -12.69 -3.22
CA LEU A 66 -1.57 -13.47 -4.40
C LEU A 66 -2.68 -14.47 -4.10
N LEU A 67 -2.61 -15.14 -2.95
CA LEU A 67 -3.65 -16.07 -2.50
C LEU A 67 -5.02 -15.39 -2.43
N THR A 68 -5.08 -14.17 -1.91
CA THR A 68 -6.32 -13.38 -1.93
C THR A 68 -6.80 -13.10 -3.35
N ALA A 69 -5.89 -12.81 -4.30
CA ALA A 69 -6.29 -12.61 -5.69
C ALA A 69 -6.87 -13.89 -6.30
N GLN A 70 -6.34 -15.07 -5.96
CA GLN A 70 -6.88 -16.37 -6.37
C GLN A 70 -8.26 -16.61 -5.78
N CYS A 71 -8.45 -16.36 -4.48
CA CYS A 71 -9.75 -16.47 -3.82
C CYS A 71 -10.79 -15.54 -4.44
N MET A 72 -10.43 -14.29 -4.76
CA MET A 72 -11.34 -13.35 -5.44
C MET A 72 -11.74 -13.84 -6.84
N GLN A 73 -10.82 -14.44 -7.59
CA GLN A 73 -11.14 -15.03 -8.89
C GLN A 73 -12.01 -16.28 -8.75
N SER A 74 -11.79 -17.11 -7.74
CA SER A 74 -12.64 -18.25 -7.40
C SER A 74 -14.08 -17.81 -7.08
N ALA A 75 -14.23 -16.80 -6.21
CA ALA A 75 -15.54 -16.25 -5.84
C ALA A 75 -16.32 -15.70 -7.05
N LEU A 76 -15.63 -15.04 -7.99
CA LEU A 76 -16.24 -14.57 -9.25
C LEU A 76 -16.67 -15.74 -10.15
N SER A 77 -16.12 -16.95 -9.95
CA SER A 77 -16.51 -18.19 -10.64
C SER A 77 -17.58 -18.98 -9.91
N GLY A 78 -18.13 -18.46 -8.80
CA GLY A 78 -19.10 -19.14 -7.96
C GLY A 78 -18.50 -20.07 -6.90
N GLY A 79 -17.17 -20.06 -6.72
CA GLY A 79 -16.49 -20.76 -5.63
C GLY A 79 -16.45 -19.96 -4.34
N PRO A 80 -15.97 -20.54 -3.23
CA PRO A 80 -15.83 -19.84 -1.95
C PRO A 80 -14.74 -18.75 -2.03
N LEU A 81 -14.96 -17.67 -1.31
CA LEU A 81 -14.03 -16.55 -1.24
C LEU A 81 -12.87 -16.83 -0.29
N LEU A 82 -13.07 -17.68 0.70
CA LEU A 82 -12.04 -18.06 1.68
C LEU A 82 -11.66 -19.53 1.47
N GLN A 83 -10.42 -19.77 1.04
CA GLN A 83 -9.88 -21.11 0.87
C GLN A 83 -8.52 -21.20 1.53
N LEU A 84 -8.29 -22.30 2.25
CA LEU A 84 -6.97 -22.61 2.79
C LEU A 84 -6.03 -23.01 1.64
N PRO A 85 -4.88 -22.36 1.49
CA PRO A 85 -3.95 -22.67 0.42
C PRO A 85 -3.22 -23.99 0.72
N THR A 86 -2.94 -24.76 -0.32
CA THR A 86 -2.00 -25.88 -0.23
C THR A 86 -0.57 -25.34 -0.05
N MET A 87 0.32 -26.12 0.57
CA MET A 87 1.74 -25.74 0.76
C MET A 87 2.41 -25.38 -0.58
N GLN A 88 2.06 -26.10 -1.65
CA GLN A 88 2.62 -25.82 -2.97
C GLN A 88 2.10 -24.48 -3.55
N ALA A 89 0.83 -24.16 -3.34
CA ALA A 89 0.26 -22.86 -3.74
C ALA A 89 0.89 -21.72 -2.94
N TYR A 90 1.11 -21.93 -1.64
CA TYR A 90 1.78 -20.95 -0.78
C TYR A 90 3.22 -20.71 -1.23
N GLY A 91 4.02 -21.74 -1.48
CA GLY A 91 5.40 -21.61 -1.96
C GLY A 91 5.48 -20.85 -3.31
N ARG A 92 4.60 -21.18 -4.26
CA ARG A 92 4.50 -20.44 -5.53
C ARG A 92 4.14 -18.97 -5.32
N ALA A 93 3.18 -18.69 -4.43
CA ALA A 93 2.78 -17.34 -4.09
C ALA A 93 3.90 -16.53 -3.42
N LEU A 94 4.71 -17.16 -2.58
CA LEU A 94 5.88 -16.55 -1.94
C LEU A 94 6.92 -16.12 -2.97
N VAL A 95 7.34 -17.02 -3.86
CA VAL A 95 8.33 -16.72 -4.90
C VAL A 95 7.84 -15.61 -5.84
N GLN A 96 6.59 -15.66 -6.25
CA GLN A 96 6.00 -14.62 -7.09
C GLN A 96 5.86 -13.28 -6.33
N GLY A 97 5.50 -13.32 -5.05
CA GLY A 97 5.45 -12.16 -4.18
C GLY A 97 6.81 -11.48 -4.06
N LEU A 98 7.88 -12.26 -3.89
CA LEU A 98 9.24 -11.75 -3.79
C LEU A 98 9.69 -11.05 -5.10
N LYS A 99 9.47 -11.69 -6.24
CA LYS A 99 9.78 -11.10 -7.57
C LYS A 99 9.05 -9.77 -7.78
N ARG A 100 7.78 -9.68 -7.39
CA ARG A 100 6.99 -8.45 -7.51
C ARG A 100 7.46 -7.36 -6.56
N THR A 101 7.84 -7.73 -5.35
CA THR A 101 8.37 -6.76 -4.40
C THR A 101 9.65 -6.14 -4.92
N GLY A 102 10.55 -6.92 -5.53
CA GLY A 102 11.73 -6.39 -6.21
C GLY A 102 11.38 -5.39 -7.32
N LEU A 103 10.40 -5.73 -8.18
CA LEU A 103 9.93 -4.79 -9.21
C LEU A 103 9.28 -3.54 -8.61
N MET A 104 8.50 -3.68 -7.53
CA MET A 104 7.91 -2.52 -6.85
C MET A 104 8.95 -1.61 -6.21
N LEU A 105 10.04 -2.17 -5.68
CA LEU A 105 11.17 -1.37 -5.18
C LEU A 105 11.82 -0.54 -6.29
N LEU A 106 11.94 -1.07 -7.50
CA LEU A 106 12.42 -0.30 -8.65
C LEU A 106 11.49 0.88 -8.98
N TRP A 107 10.16 0.66 -8.97
CA TRP A 107 9.20 1.74 -9.15
C TRP A 107 9.22 2.77 -8.02
N ALA A 108 9.50 2.31 -6.80
CA ALA A 108 9.57 3.14 -5.62
C ALA A 108 10.94 3.85 -5.44
N ALA A 109 11.98 3.41 -6.14
CA ALA A 109 13.34 3.93 -5.96
C ALA A 109 13.44 5.46 -6.04
N PRO A 110 12.84 6.17 -7.02
CA PRO A 110 12.91 7.63 -7.08
C PRO A 110 12.31 8.28 -5.83
N TRP A 111 11.18 7.77 -5.36
CA TRP A 111 10.51 8.28 -4.17
C TRP A 111 11.29 7.96 -2.89
N LEU A 112 11.85 6.76 -2.76
CA LEU A 112 12.69 6.37 -1.63
C LEU A 112 13.95 7.23 -1.55
N CYS A 113 14.60 7.51 -2.70
CA CYS A 113 15.74 8.41 -2.76
C CYS A 113 15.36 9.84 -2.34
N ALA A 114 14.24 10.37 -2.85
CA ALA A 114 13.74 11.69 -2.47
C ALA A 114 13.40 11.77 -0.98
N THR A 115 12.78 10.73 -0.42
CA THR A 115 12.44 10.64 1.01
C THR A 115 13.70 10.53 1.87
N GLY A 116 14.66 9.68 1.47
CA GLY A 116 15.95 9.57 2.17
C GLY A 116 16.73 10.88 2.17
N PHE A 117 16.67 11.61 1.07
CA PHE A 117 17.25 12.95 0.99
C PHE A 117 16.53 13.95 1.91
N ALA A 118 15.17 13.95 1.90
CA ALA A 118 14.38 14.80 2.78
C ALA A 118 14.65 14.51 4.27
N VAL A 119 14.82 13.24 4.65
CA VAL A 119 15.19 12.85 6.02
C VAL A 119 16.58 13.38 6.38
N ARG A 120 17.57 13.29 5.49
CA ARG A 120 18.92 13.84 5.74
C ARG A 120 18.91 15.35 5.89
N VAL A 121 18.11 16.04 5.10
CA VAL A 121 17.88 17.47 5.21
C VAL A 121 17.27 17.79 6.57
N TYR A 122 16.22 17.10 6.97
CA TYR A 122 15.53 17.30 8.25
C TYR A 122 16.43 16.99 9.46
N SER A 123 17.30 16.00 9.38
CA SER A 123 18.24 15.64 10.45
C SER A 123 19.43 16.60 10.61
N GLY A 124 19.46 17.71 9.86
CA GLY A 124 20.51 18.73 9.93
C GLY A 124 21.82 18.33 9.26
N ASN A 125 21.90 17.15 8.63
CA ASN A 125 23.11 16.70 7.91
C ASN A 125 23.31 17.41 6.55
N VAL A 126 22.30 18.15 6.09
CA VAL A 126 22.35 18.98 4.89
C VAL A 126 21.69 20.31 5.22
N ASP A 127 22.41 21.43 5.02
CA ASP A 127 21.85 22.76 5.25
C ASP A 127 20.78 23.09 4.22
N VAL A 128 19.51 23.04 4.70
CA VAL A 128 18.30 23.36 3.90
C VAL A 128 18.37 24.76 3.33
N PHE A 129 18.89 25.73 4.13
CA PHE A 129 18.94 27.11 3.69
C PHE A 129 19.92 27.29 2.54
N THR A 130 21.07 26.64 2.58
CA THR A 130 22.01 26.64 1.46
C THR A 130 21.42 25.96 0.23
N LEU A 131 20.74 24.86 0.38
CA LEU A 131 20.10 24.14 -0.72
C LEU A 131 18.92 24.93 -1.32
N LEU A 132 18.06 25.53 -0.49
CA LEU A 132 16.98 26.41 -0.92
C LEU A 132 17.54 27.67 -1.60
N ARG A 133 18.57 28.26 -1.07
CA ARG A 133 19.25 29.44 -1.64
C ARG A 133 19.82 29.12 -3.03
N THR A 134 20.43 27.95 -3.18
CA THR A 134 20.93 27.47 -4.48
C THR A 134 19.80 27.21 -5.47
N LEU A 135 18.71 26.56 -5.05
CA LEU A 135 17.53 26.37 -5.89
C LEU A 135 16.83 27.69 -6.25
N MET A 136 16.82 28.64 -5.35
CA MET A 136 16.27 29.99 -5.59
C MET A 136 17.13 30.80 -6.55
N SER A 137 18.45 30.69 -6.47
CA SER A 137 19.37 31.35 -7.41
C SER A 137 19.22 30.82 -8.83
N LEU A 138 18.83 29.54 -8.98
CA LEU A 138 18.52 28.90 -10.26
C LEU A 138 17.15 29.31 -10.83
N GLY A 139 16.21 29.74 -9.97
CA GLY A 139 14.82 30.03 -10.37
C GLY A 139 14.40 31.50 -10.39
N GLY A 140 15.27 32.44 -10.00
CA GLY A 140 15.00 33.88 -10.03
C GLY A 140 13.79 34.35 -9.19
N GLY A 141 13.32 33.53 -8.22
CA GLY A 141 12.02 33.72 -7.58
C GLY A 141 12.07 33.82 -6.05
N SER A 142 10.93 34.19 -5.46
CA SER A 142 10.71 34.29 -4.02
C SER A 142 10.83 32.92 -3.31
N SER A 143 11.13 32.91 -2.00
CA SER A 143 11.25 31.69 -1.17
C SER A 143 10.04 30.76 -1.27
N ILE A 144 8.84 31.30 -1.48
CA ILE A 144 7.59 30.57 -1.68
C ILE A 144 7.60 29.74 -2.97
N GLN A 145 8.21 30.25 -4.04
CA GLN A 145 8.34 29.52 -5.31
C GLN A 145 9.30 28.34 -5.20
N GLY A 146 10.42 28.53 -4.48
CA GLY A 146 11.36 27.43 -4.22
C GLY A 146 10.71 26.27 -3.47
N VAL A 147 9.92 26.54 -2.42
CA VAL A 147 9.19 25.50 -1.67
C VAL A 147 8.17 24.80 -2.58
N LYS A 148 7.43 25.52 -3.42
CA LYS A 148 6.48 24.91 -4.37
C LYS A 148 7.18 23.97 -5.35
N ILE A 149 8.34 24.35 -5.87
CA ILE A 149 9.13 23.51 -6.79
C ILE A 149 9.59 22.22 -6.11
N VAL A 150 10.11 22.31 -4.88
CA VAL A 150 10.53 21.13 -4.10
C VAL A 150 9.35 20.18 -3.85
N LEU A 151 8.20 20.72 -3.43
CA LEU A 151 6.98 19.93 -3.24
C LEU A 151 6.50 19.30 -4.54
N LEU A 152 6.56 20.00 -5.66
CA LEU A 152 6.17 19.49 -6.97
C LEU A 152 7.11 18.35 -7.42
N ILE A 153 8.41 18.51 -7.25
CA ILE A 153 9.40 17.46 -7.55
C ILE A 153 9.13 16.24 -6.67
N TYR A 154 8.93 16.42 -5.35
CA TYR A 154 8.62 15.34 -4.44
C TYR A 154 7.32 14.62 -4.81
N ALA A 155 6.25 15.37 -5.13
CA ALA A 155 4.99 14.83 -5.61
C ALA A 155 5.17 14.06 -6.93
N ALA A 156 5.98 14.56 -7.85
CA ALA A 156 6.27 13.88 -9.12
C ALA A 156 6.96 12.52 -8.91
N THR A 157 7.80 12.37 -7.86
CA THR A 157 8.43 11.06 -7.54
C THR A 157 7.44 10.02 -7.04
N LEU A 158 6.23 10.42 -6.60
CA LEU A 158 5.15 9.48 -6.23
C LEU A 158 4.47 8.86 -7.44
N VAL A 159 4.49 9.52 -8.60
CA VAL A 159 3.79 9.04 -9.80
C VAL A 159 4.25 7.63 -10.21
N PRO A 160 5.55 7.31 -10.33
CA PRO A 160 6.01 5.95 -10.60
C PRO A 160 5.50 4.93 -9.59
N VAL A 161 5.46 5.28 -8.30
CA VAL A 161 4.96 4.40 -7.23
C VAL A 161 3.48 4.08 -7.46
N LEU A 162 2.66 5.10 -7.73
CA LEU A 162 1.22 4.94 -7.98
C LEU A 162 0.96 4.09 -9.23
N VAL A 163 1.69 4.38 -10.31
CA VAL A 163 1.63 3.59 -11.56
C VAL A 163 2.04 2.14 -11.31
N GLY A 164 3.14 1.92 -10.60
CA GLY A 164 3.60 0.59 -10.19
C GLY A 164 2.55 -0.15 -9.36
N CYS A 165 1.98 0.50 -8.34
CA CYS A 165 0.92 -0.08 -7.51
C CYS A 165 -0.32 -0.46 -8.33
N ALA A 166 -0.77 0.42 -9.22
CA ALA A 166 -1.91 0.17 -10.10
C ALA A 166 -1.66 -1.03 -11.02
N TYR A 167 -0.51 -1.05 -11.68
CA TYR A 167 -0.12 -2.13 -12.59
C TYR A 167 0.02 -3.47 -11.86
N HIS A 168 0.71 -3.51 -10.72
CA HIS A 168 0.88 -4.72 -9.93
C HIS A 168 -0.41 -5.21 -9.28
N SER A 169 -1.38 -4.33 -9.02
CA SER A 169 -2.71 -4.76 -8.60
C SER A 169 -3.40 -5.62 -9.67
N GLY A 170 -3.37 -5.18 -10.93
CA GLY A 170 -3.93 -5.94 -12.05
C GLY A 170 -3.17 -7.23 -12.35
N THR A 171 -1.82 -7.18 -12.32
CA THR A 171 -0.98 -8.36 -12.63
C THR A 171 -1.23 -9.53 -11.67
N ARG A 172 -1.56 -9.26 -10.39
CA ARG A 172 -1.91 -10.31 -9.43
C ARG A 172 -3.14 -11.10 -9.85
N HIS A 173 -4.17 -10.40 -10.33
CA HIS A 173 -5.41 -11.05 -10.77
C HIS A 173 -5.23 -11.77 -12.11
N ALA A 174 -4.40 -11.24 -13.02
CA ALA A 174 -4.07 -11.92 -14.28
C ALA A 174 -3.28 -13.21 -14.02
N GLU A 175 -2.33 -13.20 -13.10
CA GLU A 175 -1.60 -14.40 -12.69
C GLU A 175 -2.49 -15.42 -11.97
N ALA A 176 -3.46 -14.96 -11.16
CA ALA A 176 -4.44 -15.84 -10.55
C ALA A 176 -5.28 -16.59 -11.60
N LEU A 177 -5.49 -15.99 -12.78
CA LEU A 177 -6.14 -16.61 -13.94
C LEU A 177 -5.18 -17.42 -14.84
N GLY A 178 -3.89 -17.48 -14.51
CA GLY A 178 -2.85 -18.20 -15.25
C GLY A 178 -2.35 -17.51 -16.52
N ASP A 179 -2.82 -16.30 -16.82
CA ASP A 179 -2.44 -15.59 -18.05
C ASP A 179 -2.01 -14.14 -17.80
N ARG A 180 -0.70 -13.92 -17.86
CA ARG A 180 -0.12 -12.58 -17.71
C ARG A 180 -0.30 -11.69 -18.94
N ARG A 181 -0.58 -12.26 -20.11
CA ARG A 181 -0.71 -11.52 -21.37
C ARG A 181 -2.01 -10.73 -21.44
N LEU A 182 -3.01 -11.08 -20.62
CA LEU A 182 -4.31 -10.41 -20.54
C LEU A 182 -4.23 -8.88 -20.38
N LEU A 183 -3.17 -8.40 -19.72
CA LEU A 183 -3.00 -6.96 -19.46
C LEU A 183 -2.31 -6.21 -20.62
N LYS A 184 -1.82 -6.93 -21.62
CA LYS A 184 -1.15 -6.30 -22.77
C LYS A 184 -2.17 -5.48 -23.56
N GLY A 185 -1.92 -4.18 -23.71
CA GLY A 185 -2.86 -3.24 -24.35
C GLY A 185 -3.96 -2.66 -23.43
N HIS A 186 -4.18 -3.21 -22.23
CA HIS A 186 -5.26 -2.78 -21.31
C HIS A 186 -4.77 -2.11 -20.03
N ARG A 187 -3.52 -1.63 -20.00
CA ARG A 187 -2.87 -1.04 -18.82
C ARG A 187 -3.66 0.13 -18.24
N LEU A 188 -4.14 1.04 -19.09
CA LEU A 188 -4.92 2.21 -18.66
C LEU A 188 -6.23 1.82 -17.98
N GLY A 189 -6.92 0.80 -18.49
CA GLY A 189 -8.16 0.31 -17.88
C GLY A 189 -7.93 -0.29 -16.48
N VAL A 190 -6.83 -1.04 -16.30
CA VAL A 190 -6.42 -1.57 -14.99
C VAL A 190 -6.08 -0.44 -14.02
N MET A 191 -5.36 0.57 -14.49
CA MET A 191 -5.06 1.77 -13.69
C MET A 191 -6.34 2.51 -13.32
N GLY A 192 -7.29 2.65 -14.25
CA GLY A 192 -8.58 3.27 -13.98
C GLY A 192 -9.38 2.53 -12.90
N CYS A 193 -9.42 1.20 -12.93
CA CYS A 193 -10.05 0.39 -11.88
C CYS A 193 -9.38 0.57 -10.52
N TRP A 194 -8.05 0.60 -10.49
CA TRP A 194 -7.30 0.81 -9.25
C TRP A 194 -7.56 2.20 -8.68
N LEU A 195 -7.56 3.23 -9.54
CA LEU A 195 -7.83 4.62 -9.16
C LEU A 195 -9.26 4.79 -8.64
N ALA A 196 -10.26 4.21 -9.32
CA ALA A 196 -11.65 4.21 -8.85
C ALA A 196 -11.77 3.59 -7.45
N GLY A 197 -11.08 2.47 -7.21
CA GLY A 197 -11.01 1.85 -5.89
C GLY A 197 -10.28 2.71 -4.84
N LEU A 198 -9.31 3.52 -5.26
CA LEU A 198 -8.59 4.44 -4.36
C LEU A 198 -9.47 5.63 -3.99
N ILE A 199 -10.21 6.18 -4.96
CA ILE A 199 -11.21 7.24 -4.72
C ILE A 199 -12.27 6.77 -3.73
N ALA A 200 -12.75 5.53 -3.86
CA ALA A 200 -13.70 4.96 -2.91
C ALA A 200 -13.15 4.87 -1.47
N LEU A 201 -11.83 4.71 -1.31
CA LEU A 201 -11.16 4.69 -0.01
C LEU A 201 -10.79 6.09 0.51
N LEU A 202 -10.96 7.15 -0.30
CA LEU A 202 -10.56 8.51 0.05
C LEU A 202 -11.14 8.99 1.39
N PRO A 203 -12.43 8.76 1.72
CA PRO A 203 -12.99 9.18 3.02
C PRO A 203 -12.22 8.57 4.20
N PHE A 204 -11.89 7.28 4.12
CA PHE A 204 -11.09 6.63 5.15
C PHE A 204 -9.68 7.22 5.23
N LEU A 205 -9.02 7.44 4.08
CA LEU A 205 -7.66 7.99 4.02
C LEU A 205 -7.60 9.41 4.59
N LEU A 206 -8.63 10.23 4.37
CA LEU A 206 -8.72 11.58 4.93
C LEU A 206 -8.88 11.55 6.45
N VAL A 207 -9.79 10.72 6.96
CA VAL A 207 -10.02 10.59 8.42
C VAL A 207 -8.79 10.01 9.10
N ALA A 208 -8.23 8.93 8.57
CA ALA A 208 -7.04 8.30 9.11
C ALA A 208 -5.82 9.21 9.03
N GLY A 209 -5.63 9.92 7.91
CA GLY A 209 -4.57 10.89 7.73
C GLY A 209 -4.65 12.02 8.76
N TRP A 210 -5.82 12.64 8.90
CA TRP A 210 -6.04 13.69 9.90
C TRP A 210 -5.76 13.20 11.32
N ALA A 211 -6.32 12.06 11.70
CA ALA A 211 -6.18 11.53 13.06
C ALA A 211 -4.77 11.02 13.37
N SER A 212 -3.98 10.63 12.36
CA SER A 212 -2.60 10.15 12.53
C SER A 212 -1.53 11.24 12.46
N LEU A 213 -1.88 12.49 12.14
CA LEU A 213 -0.90 13.57 11.91
C LEU A 213 0.06 13.77 13.09
N ASP A 214 -0.46 13.76 14.32
CA ASP A 214 0.35 13.99 15.51
C ASP A 214 1.34 12.83 15.75
N TYR A 215 0.90 11.58 15.49
CA TYR A 215 1.77 10.40 15.60
C TYR A 215 2.84 10.39 14.52
N VAL A 216 2.47 10.75 13.29
CA VAL A 216 3.43 10.86 12.18
C VAL A 216 4.43 11.98 12.46
N SER A 217 4.00 13.13 12.93
CA SER A 217 4.89 14.25 13.26
C SER A 217 5.84 13.91 14.41
N ALA A 218 5.35 13.22 15.46
CA ALA A 218 6.17 12.74 16.56
C ALA A 218 7.20 11.69 16.09
N LEU A 219 6.80 10.78 15.22
CA LEU A 219 7.70 9.76 14.65
C LEU A 219 8.78 10.41 13.78
N VAL A 220 8.40 11.36 12.93
CA VAL A 220 9.34 12.12 12.10
C VAL A 220 10.30 12.93 12.97
N GLY A 221 9.79 13.59 14.03
CA GLY A 221 10.60 14.31 15.01
C GLY A 221 11.58 13.44 15.79
N ALA A 222 11.24 12.15 15.96
CA ALA A 222 12.09 11.18 16.65
C ALA A 222 13.17 10.53 15.74
N ILE A 223 13.09 10.70 14.41
CA ILE A 223 14.07 10.10 13.47
C ILE A 223 15.52 10.41 13.84
N PRO A 224 15.91 11.66 14.16
CA PRO A 224 17.30 11.97 14.54
C PRO A 224 17.78 11.22 15.79
N SER A 225 16.87 10.88 16.70
CA SER A 225 17.18 10.22 17.98
C SER A 225 17.09 8.68 17.95
N ILE A 226 16.67 8.08 16.84
CA ILE A 226 16.53 6.61 16.70
C ILE A 226 17.85 5.85 16.98
N GLY A 227 19.00 6.50 16.82
CA GLY A 227 20.32 5.92 17.12
C GLY A 227 20.82 6.15 18.54
N THR A 228 20.34 7.14 19.25
CA THR A 228 20.97 7.70 20.46
C THR A 228 20.05 7.80 21.66
N GLY A 229 18.74 7.75 21.49
CA GLY A 229 17.77 7.98 22.56
C GLY A 229 16.59 7.03 22.55
N THR A 230 15.72 7.15 23.55
CA THR A 230 14.39 6.53 23.60
C THR A 230 13.41 7.37 22.81
N VAL A 231 12.67 6.74 21.90
CA VAL A 231 11.59 7.38 21.15
C VAL A 231 10.32 7.35 22.01
N SER A 232 9.86 8.50 22.46
CA SER A 232 8.57 8.62 23.13
C SER A 232 7.47 8.82 22.09
N LEU A 233 6.54 7.88 22.01
CA LEU A 233 5.32 8.03 21.20
C LEU A 233 4.28 8.84 21.98
N PRO A 234 3.45 9.66 21.33
CA PRO A 234 2.36 10.33 21.97
C PRO A 234 1.39 9.31 22.60
N PRO A 235 0.75 9.65 23.72
CA PRO A 235 -0.20 8.76 24.38
C PRO A 235 -1.39 8.45 23.45
N LEU A 236 -1.95 7.26 23.62
CA LEU A 236 -3.17 6.85 22.93
C LEU A 236 -4.31 7.79 23.38
N ASP A 237 -4.81 8.56 22.46
CA ASP A 237 -5.89 9.53 22.69
C ASP A 237 -7.18 9.14 21.95
N GLN A 238 -8.19 10.00 22.01
CA GLN A 238 -9.48 9.78 21.34
C GLN A 238 -9.34 9.58 19.81
N LYS A 239 -8.28 10.10 19.19
CA LYS A 239 -8.05 9.97 17.74
C LYS A 239 -7.82 8.52 17.31
N VAL A 240 -7.25 7.69 18.20
CA VAL A 240 -7.11 6.24 17.95
C VAL A 240 -8.47 5.57 17.80
N PHE A 241 -9.43 5.94 18.64
CA PHE A 241 -10.81 5.43 18.53
C PHE A 241 -11.49 5.89 17.23
N VAL A 242 -11.22 7.13 16.79
CA VAL A 242 -11.73 7.63 15.50
C VAL A 242 -11.14 6.83 14.34
N ILE A 243 -9.84 6.52 14.37
CA ILE A 243 -9.20 5.67 13.35
C ILE A 243 -9.82 4.27 13.37
N ALA A 244 -9.99 3.67 14.55
CA ALA A 244 -10.60 2.35 14.70
C ALA A 244 -12.05 2.31 14.18
N ALA A 245 -12.85 3.30 14.51
CA ALA A 245 -14.22 3.44 14.02
C ALA A 245 -14.25 3.62 12.49
N ALA A 246 -13.41 4.50 11.95
CA ALA A 246 -13.28 4.69 10.49
C ALA A 246 -12.81 3.42 9.79
N PHE A 247 -11.93 2.64 10.40
CA PHE A 247 -11.51 1.33 9.90
C PHE A 247 -12.69 0.38 9.76
N VAL A 248 -13.48 0.22 10.82
CA VAL A 248 -14.62 -0.70 10.82
C VAL A 248 -15.69 -0.26 9.83
N VAL A 249 -16.03 1.03 9.82
CA VAL A 249 -17.17 1.56 9.03
C VAL A 249 -16.81 1.76 7.57
N LEU A 250 -15.59 2.19 7.26
CA LEU A 250 -15.20 2.57 5.90
C LEU A 250 -14.27 1.55 5.24
N LEU A 251 -13.18 1.18 5.89
CA LEU A 251 -12.14 0.36 5.26
C LEU A 251 -12.55 -1.10 5.15
N LEU A 252 -13.13 -1.66 6.20
CA LEU A 252 -13.50 -3.07 6.26
C LEU A 252 -14.48 -3.47 5.14
N PRO A 253 -15.55 -2.68 4.82
CA PRO A 253 -16.43 -2.99 3.70
C PRO A 253 -15.86 -2.62 2.33
N LEU A 254 -15.12 -1.50 2.21
CA LEU A 254 -14.67 -0.99 0.91
C LEU A 254 -13.46 -1.73 0.35
N LEU A 255 -12.58 -2.26 1.20
CA LEU A 255 -11.35 -2.92 0.74
C LEU A 255 -11.62 -4.22 -0.04
N PRO A 256 -12.52 -5.13 0.41
CA PRO A 256 -12.88 -6.30 -0.39
C PRO A 256 -13.54 -5.92 -1.72
N LEU A 257 -14.41 -4.91 -1.72
CA LEU A 257 -15.07 -4.41 -2.92
C LEU A 257 -14.06 -3.89 -3.94
N LYS A 258 -13.05 -3.12 -3.48
CA LYS A 258 -11.94 -2.66 -4.33
C LYS A 258 -11.18 -3.83 -4.96
N GLN A 259 -10.89 -4.86 -4.18
CA GLN A 259 -10.17 -6.05 -4.67
C GLN A 259 -11.01 -6.83 -5.68
N LEU A 260 -12.29 -7.03 -5.39
CA LEU A 260 -13.24 -7.69 -6.30
C LEU A 260 -13.43 -6.91 -7.60
N LEU A 261 -13.46 -5.57 -7.57
CA LEU A 261 -13.54 -4.74 -8.77
C LEU A 261 -12.36 -4.98 -9.71
N SER A 262 -11.15 -5.00 -9.17
CA SER A 262 -9.94 -5.29 -9.96
C SER A 262 -9.96 -6.72 -10.51
N ALA A 263 -10.43 -7.69 -9.72
CA ALA A 263 -10.55 -9.07 -10.13
C ALA A 263 -11.58 -9.26 -11.26
N ALA A 264 -12.77 -8.65 -11.12
CA ALA A 264 -13.85 -8.70 -12.11
C ALA A 264 -13.43 -8.04 -13.44
N TYR A 265 -12.72 -6.91 -13.37
CA TYR A 265 -12.23 -6.27 -14.58
C TYR A 265 -11.25 -7.15 -15.37
N VAL A 266 -10.27 -7.75 -14.69
CA VAL A 266 -9.29 -8.65 -15.33
C VAL A 266 -9.97 -9.91 -15.88
N ARG A 267 -10.99 -10.44 -15.20
CA ARG A 267 -11.79 -11.57 -15.70
C ARG A 267 -12.54 -11.22 -16.99
N GLN A 268 -13.19 -10.06 -17.04
CA GLN A 268 -13.87 -9.61 -18.27
C GLN A 268 -12.92 -9.41 -19.45
N LEU A 269 -11.64 -9.04 -19.18
CA LEU A 269 -10.61 -9.03 -20.22
C LEU A 269 -10.36 -10.41 -20.77
N LYS A 270 -10.28 -11.45 -19.92
CA LYS A 270 -10.11 -12.84 -20.35
C LYS A 270 -11.28 -13.33 -21.21
N GLU A 271 -12.51 -13.05 -20.76
CA GLU A 271 -13.74 -13.44 -21.49
C GLU A 271 -13.87 -12.77 -22.86
N LYS A 272 -13.23 -11.60 -23.06
CA LYS A 272 -13.20 -10.90 -24.37
C LYS A 272 -12.11 -11.41 -25.31
N GLN A 273 -11.09 -12.05 -24.79
CA GLN A 273 -9.96 -12.57 -25.57
C GLN A 273 -10.11 -14.06 -25.89
N ALA A 274 -11.03 -14.76 -25.20
CA ALA A 274 -11.45 -16.11 -25.49
C ALA A 274 -12.50 -16.13 -26.60
#